data_85cf3e3f181cc4ff91200fe06601283d
#
_entry.id   85cf3e3f181cc4ff91200fe06601283d
#
_cell.length_a   1.000
_cell.length_b   1.000
_cell.length_c   1.000
_cell.angle_alpha   90.00
_cell.angle_beta   90.00
_cell.angle_gamma   90.00
#
_symmetry.space_group_name_H-M   'P 1'
#
loop_
_entity.id
_entity.type
_entity.pdbx_description
1 polymer ?
#
loop_
_entity_poly.entity_id
_entity_poly.type
_entity_poly.pdbx_seq_one_letter_code
_entity_poly.pdbx_strand_id
1 'polypeptide(L)'
;MGAVAITTLAGTFLISNAPASQLLSELLPFIKGMTLLYWATATWWIPMLVTLGIWRHVYSRLPLRYDPLYWGAVFPIGMYTVCTHRLADAIEADFLQIIPQVLLYVAFAAWAITFVGLLKSLLILSVARR
;
A
#
# COMPACT_ATOMS: atom_id res chain seq x y z
N MET A 1 6.32 5.25 -0.93
CA MET A 1 5.11 4.75 -0.24
C MET A 1 5.34 3.34 0.34
N GLY A 2 5.69 2.33 -0.45
CA GLY A 2 5.79 0.93 0.01
C GLY A 2 6.71 0.71 1.22
N ALA A 3 7.95 1.20 1.19
CA ALA A 3 8.90 1.06 2.30
C ALA A 3 8.35 1.65 3.61
N VAL A 4 7.74 2.84 3.54
CA VAL A 4 7.16 3.53 4.71
C VAL A 4 5.95 2.75 5.26
N ALA A 5 5.13 2.13 4.38
CA ALA A 5 4.04 1.26 4.79
C ALA A 5 4.54 -0.02 5.50
N ILE A 6 5.65 -0.61 5.02
CA ILE A 6 6.30 -1.76 5.67
C ILE A 6 6.83 -1.36 7.06
N THR A 7 7.45 -0.18 7.18
CA THR A 7 7.92 0.32 8.48
C THR A 7 6.75 0.55 9.45
N THR A 8 5.63 1.09 8.96
CA THR A 8 4.40 1.20 9.75
C THR A 8 3.93 -0.16 10.23
N LEU A 9 3.90 -1.16 9.35
CA LEU A 9 3.51 -2.52 9.70
C LEU A 9 4.43 -3.12 10.77
N ALA A 10 5.75 -2.96 10.63
CA ALA A 10 6.71 -3.40 11.65
C ALA A 10 6.44 -2.72 13.00
N GLY A 11 6.15 -1.41 13.00
CA GLY A 11 5.78 -0.66 14.19
C GLY A 11 4.53 -1.23 14.89
N THR A 12 3.50 -1.63 14.14
CA THR A 12 2.29 -2.25 14.72
C THR A 12 2.59 -3.59 15.40
N PHE A 13 3.51 -4.40 14.85
CA PHE A 13 3.96 -5.63 15.51
C PHE A 13 4.72 -5.35 16.82
N LEU A 14 5.56 -4.31 16.85
CA LEU A 14 6.24 -3.91 18.09
C LEU A 14 5.24 -3.45 19.14
N ILE A 15 4.22 -2.67 18.77
CA ILE A 15 3.16 -2.23 19.68
C ILE A 15 2.39 -3.42 20.24
N SER A 16 1.99 -4.37 19.39
CA SER A 16 1.23 -5.55 19.82
C SER A 16 2.04 -6.49 20.73
N ASN A 17 3.37 -6.51 20.59
CA ASN A 17 4.25 -7.35 21.41
C ASN A 17 4.87 -6.56 22.60
N ALA A 18 4.50 -5.32 22.83
CA ALA A 18 5.02 -4.50 23.92
C ALA A 18 4.86 -5.16 25.32
N PRO A 19 3.74 -5.85 25.63
CA PRO A 19 3.57 -6.52 26.93
C PRO A 19 4.58 -7.66 27.19
N ALA A 20 5.19 -8.20 26.14
CA ALA A 20 6.13 -9.33 26.25
C ALA A 20 7.56 -8.89 26.65
N SER A 21 7.86 -7.58 26.65
CA SER A 21 9.20 -7.05 26.93
C SER A 21 9.11 -5.74 27.69
N GLN A 22 9.84 -5.66 28.83
CA GLN A 22 9.91 -4.43 29.62
C GLN A 22 10.45 -3.25 28.80
N LEU A 23 11.49 -3.46 27.99
CA LEU A 23 12.05 -2.43 27.12
C LEU A 23 11.01 -1.88 26.13
N LEU A 24 10.21 -2.77 25.48
CA LEU A 24 9.18 -2.34 24.55
C LEU A 24 8.05 -1.58 25.25
N SER A 25 7.67 -1.97 26.47
CA SER A 25 6.63 -1.28 27.23
C SER A 25 7.06 0.12 27.67
N GLU A 26 8.34 0.30 28.03
CA GLU A 26 8.90 1.63 28.35
C GLU A 26 8.99 2.54 27.12
N LEU A 27 9.30 1.98 25.94
CA LEU A 27 9.40 2.70 24.67
C LEU A 27 8.07 2.83 23.93
N LEU A 28 6.98 2.27 24.43
CA LEU A 28 5.70 2.19 23.75
C LEU A 28 5.17 3.55 23.24
N PRO A 29 5.21 4.65 24.01
CA PRO A 29 4.76 5.96 23.52
C PRO A 29 5.57 6.45 22.33
N PHE A 30 6.89 6.23 22.35
CA PHE A 30 7.78 6.60 21.25
C PHE A 30 7.51 5.74 20.00
N ILE A 31 7.37 4.42 20.17
CA ILE A 31 7.07 3.50 19.07
C ILE A 31 5.73 3.86 18.42
N LYS A 32 4.69 4.15 19.21
CA LYS A 32 3.39 4.61 18.69
C LYS A 32 3.53 5.90 17.87
N GLY A 33 4.26 6.90 18.41
CA GLY A 33 4.50 8.17 17.73
C GLY A 33 5.23 8.00 16.39
N MET A 34 6.30 7.20 16.36
CA MET A 34 7.05 6.90 15.14
C MET A 34 6.21 6.13 14.11
N THR A 35 5.44 5.15 14.56
CA THR A 35 4.55 4.38 13.68
C THR A 35 3.50 5.26 13.02
N LEU A 36 2.89 6.18 13.78
CA LEU A 36 1.95 7.17 13.25
C LEU A 36 2.61 8.13 12.28
N LEU A 37 3.84 8.58 12.54
CA LEU A 37 4.60 9.45 11.64
C LEU A 37 4.85 8.76 10.29
N TYR A 38 5.28 7.50 10.31
CA TYR A 38 5.47 6.73 9.08
C TYR A 38 4.16 6.50 8.34
N TRP A 39 3.08 6.18 9.04
CA TRP A 39 1.75 6.04 8.44
C TRP A 39 1.28 7.35 7.79
N ALA A 40 1.40 8.48 8.48
CA ALA A 40 1.05 9.80 7.94
C ALA A 40 1.88 10.14 6.69
N THR A 41 3.17 9.83 6.72
CA THR A 41 4.06 9.98 5.57
C THR A 41 3.62 9.11 4.39
N ALA A 42 3.25 7.84 4.63
CA ALA A 42 2.71 6.97 3.60
C ALA A 42 1.40 7.52 3.00
N THR A 43 0.52 8.06 3.85
CA THR A 43 -0.75 8.69 3.46
C THR A 43 -0.51 9.90 2.56
N TRP A 44 0.48 10.73 2.88
CA TRP A 44 0.83 11.90 2.08
C TRP A 44 1.23 11.57 0.64
N TRP A 45 1.78 10.37 0.40
CA TRP A 45 2.13 9.92 -0.95
C TRP A 45 0.91 9.60 -1.82
N ILE A 46 -0.25 9.30 -1.24
CA ILE A 46 -1.46 8.91 -1.99
C ILE A 46 -1.93 10.02 -2.92
N PRO A 47 -2.20 11.26 -2.45
CA PRO A 47 -2.64 12.32 -3.35
C PRO A 47 -1.62 12.65 -4.43
N MET A 48 -0.32 12.55 -4.14
CA MET A 48 0.72 12.75 -5.14
C MET A 48 0.67 11.67 -6.23
N LEU A 49 0.53 10.39 -5.86
CA LEU A 49 0.43 9.30 -6.83
C LEU A 49 -0.85 9.40 -7.68
N VAL A 50 -1.97 9.78 -7.07
CA VAL A 50 -3.24 10.03 -7.79
C VAL A 50 -3.06 11.16 -8.79
N THR A 51 -2.46 12.27 -8.39
CA THR A 51 -2.20 13.42 -9.27
C THR A 51 -1.30 13.04 -10.45
N LEU A 52 -0.23 12.30 -10.19
CA LEU A 52 0.68 11.80 -11.24
C LEU A 52 -0.05 10.83 -12.18
N GLY A 53 -0.91 9.95 -11.65
CA GLY A 53 -1.72 9.02 -12.45
C GLY A 53 -2.68 9.77 -13.38
N ILE A 54 -3.39 10.77 -12.85
CA ILE A 54 -4.30 11.62 -13.63
C ILE A 54 -3.50 12.38 -14.72
N TRP A 55 -2.40 13.02 -14.33
CA TRP A 55 -1.57 13.74 -15.28
C TRP A 55 -1.08 12.83 -16.42
N ARG A 56 -0.58 11.65 -16.09
CA ARG A 56 -0.06 10.68 -17.08
C ARG A 56 -1.14 10.19 -18.06
N HIS A 57 -2.32 9.83 -17.56
CA HIS A 57 -3.33 9.14 -18.38
C HIS A 57 -4.39 10.09 -18.97
N VAL A 58 -4.75 11.15 -18.24
CA VAL A 58 -5.76 12.12 -18.69
C VAL A 58 -5.13 13.26 -19.47
N TYR A 59 -4.11 13.91 -18.90
CA TYR A 59 -3.49 15.08 -19.53
C TYR A 59 -2.53 14.69 -20.65
N SER A 60 -1.60 13.76 -20.38
CA SER A 60 -0.61 13.31 -21.36
C SER A 60 -1.15 12.24 -22.33
N ARG A 61 -2.39 11.76 -22.12
CA ARG A 61 -3.09 10.78 -22.98
C ARG A 61 -2.25 9.57 -23.35
N LEU A 62 -1.38 9.14 -22.45
CA LEU A 62 -0.58 7.93 -22.68
C LEU A 62 -1.50 6.70 -22.68
N PRO A 63 -1.40 5.82 -23.69
CA PRO A 63 -2.25 4.64 -23.76
C PRO A 63 -1.99 3.71 -22.59
N LEU A 64 -3.07 3.16 -22.03
CA LEU A 64 -3.02 2.09 -21.02
C LEU A 64 -2.53 0.79 -21.66
N ARG A 65 -1.22 0.72 -21.91
CA ARG A 65 -0.55 -0.50 -22.34
C ARG A 65 0.06 -1.18 -21.13
N TYR A 66 -0.01 -2.51 -21.05
CA TYR A 66 0.63 -3.24 -19.97
C TYR A 66 2.12 -2.87 -19.86
N ASP A 67 2.53 -2.49 -18.67
CA ASP A 67 3.91 -2.18 -18.30
C ASP A 67 4.20 -2.89 -16.97
N PRO A 68 5.30 -3.67 -16.86
CA PRO A 68 5.70 -4.29 -15.60
C PRO A 68 5.82 -3.30 -14.42
N LEU A 69 6.04 -2.01 -14.69
CA LEU A 69 6.09 -0.97 -13.66
C LEU A 69 4.78 -0.77 -12.91
N TYR A 70 3.62 -1.19 -13.45
CA TYR A 70 2.36 -1.12 -12.72
C TYR A 70 2.34 -1.97 -11.44
N TRP A 71 3.13 -3.06 -11.39
CA TRP A 71 3.31 -3.83 -10.16
C TRP A 71 3.93 -3.00 -9.03
N GLY A 72 4.78 -2.03 -9.40
CA GLY A 72 5.35 -1.06 -8.45
C GLY A 72 4.31 -0.12 -7.81
N ALA A 73 3.11 0.02 -8.40
CA ALA A 73 1.99 0.75 -7.80
C ALA A 73 1.04 -0.18 -7.02
N VAL A 74 0.78 -1.37 -7.54
CA VAL A 74 -0.12 -2.37 -6.90
C VAL A 74 0.39 -2.80 -5.52
N PHE A 75 1.67 -3.13 -5.42
CA PHE A 75 2.27 -3.58 -4.16
C PHE A 75 2.16 -2.53 -3.03
N PRO A 76 2.56 -1.27 -3.22
CA PRO A 76 2.43 -0.25 -2.18
C PRO A 76 0.99 0.02 -1.72
N ILE A 77 0.01 -0.05 -2.62
CA ILE A 77 -1.41 0.11 -2.25
C ILE A 77 -1.84 -1.04 -1.34
N GLY A 78 -1.50 -2.29 -1.70
CA GLY A 78 -1.78 -3.46 -0.86
C GLY A 78 -1.11 -3.37 0.51
N MET A 79 0.17 -3.00 0.56
CA MET A 79 0.91 -2.84 1.82
C MET A 79 0.33 -1.72 2.69
N TYR A 80 -0.09 -0.60 2.09
CA TYR A 80 -0.74 0.48 2.83
C TYR A 80 -2.09 0.05 3.41
N THR A 81 -2.86 -0.74 2.67
CA THR A 81 -4.13 -1.31 3.15
C THR A 81 -3.90 -2.16 4.40
N VAL A 82 -2.93 -3.09 4.35
CA VAL A 82 -2.61 -3.99 5.47
C VAL A 82 -2.07 -3.22 6.68
N CYS A 83 -1.12 -2.30 6.47
CA CYS A 83 -0.53 -1.54 7.59
C CYS A 83 -1.56 -0.63 8.26
N THR A 84 -2.50 -0.04 7.51
CA THR A 84 -3.57 0.81 8.08
C THR A 84 -4.55 -0.03 8.90
N HIS A 85 -4.93 -1.21 8.44
CA HIS A 85 -5.76 -2.14 9.19
C HIS A 85 -5.10 -2.52 10.52
N ARG A 86 -3.84 -2.97 10.47
CA ARG A 86 -3.08 -3.34 11.66
C ARG A 86 -2.84 -2.17 12.61
N LEU A 87 -2.65 -0.96 12.06
CA LEU A 87 -2.49 0.23 12.87
C LEU A 87 -3.78 0.56 13.61
N ALA A 88 -4.93 0.51 12.92
CA ALA A 88 -6.23 0.74 13.55
C ALA A 88 -6.46 -0.18 14.76
N ASP A 89 -6.14 -1.48 14.61
CA ASP A 89 -6.22 -2.45 15.70
C ASP A 89 -5.22 -2.12 16.84
N ALA A 90 -3.96 -1.81 16.50
CA ALA A 90 -2.90 -1.61 17.48
C ALA A 90 -3.07 -0.34 18.35
N ILE A 91 -3.78 0.68 17.84
CA ILE A 91 -4.07 1.93 18.57
C ILE A 91 -5.54 2.07 18.98
N GLU A 92 -6.35 1.03 18.76
CA GLU A 92 -7.79 0.99 19.07
C GLU A 92 -8.58 2.14 18.41
N ALA A 93 -8.25 2.44 17.14
CA ALA A 93 -8.85 3.54 16.38
C ALA A 93 -9.81 3.02 15.30
N ASP A 94 -11.02 2.61 15.71
CA ASP A 94 -12.02 2.00 14.83
C ASP A 94 -12.40 2.85 13.62
N PHE A 95 -12.37 4.18 13.75
CA PHE A 95 -12.65 5.09 12.64
C PHE A 95 -11.68 4.95 11.47
N LEU A 96 -10.46 4.46 11.71
CA LEU A 96 -9.48 4.19 10.64
C LEU A 96 -9.83 2.96 9.81
N GLN A 97 -10.66 2.04 10.29
CA GLN A 97 -11.01 0.79 9.60
C GLN A 97 -11.75 1.02 8.27
N ILE A 98 -12.37 2.16 8.08
CA ILE A 98 -13.04 2.49 6.82
C ILE A 98 -12.03 2.63 5.66
N ILE A 99 -10.81 3.10 5.95
CA ILE A 99 -9.76 3.31 4.94
C ILE A 99 -9.32 1.98 4.32
N PRO A 100 -8.87 0.96 5.09
CA PRO A 100 -8.47 -0.31 4.52
C PRO A 100 -9.62 -1.07 3.86
N GLN A 101 -10.87 -0.91 4.33
CA GLN A 101 -12.02 -1.53 3.69
C GLN A 101 -12.21 -1.02 2.25
N VAL A 102 -12.14 0.29 2.03
CA VAL A 102 -12.24 0.87 0.69
C VAL A 102 -11.01 0.54 -0.15
N LEU A 103 -9.81 0.69 0.42
CA LEU A 103 -8.57 0.46 -0.30
C LEU A 103 -8.33 -1.00 -0.67
N LEU A 104 -8.93 -1.95 0.04
CA LEU A 104 -8.88 -3.36 -0.32
C LEU A 104 -9.47 -3.61 -1.71
N TYR A 105 -10.63 -3.01 -2.00
CA TYR A 105 -11.25 -3.12 -3.33
C TYR A 105 -10.42 -2.43 -4.40
N VAL A 106 -9.85 -1.26 -4.09
CA VAL A 106 -8.96 -0.54 -5.02
C VAL A 106 -7.70 -1.34 -5.31
N ALA A 107 -7.07 -1.91 -4.28
CA ALA A 107 -5.88 -2.75 -4.43
C ALA A 107 -6.16 -4.01 -5.25
N PHE A 108 -7.31 -4.67 -4.98
CA PHE A 108 -7.72 -5.85 -5.70
C PHE A 108 -8.04 -5.55 -7.17
N ALA A 109 -8.73 -4.45 -7.45
CA ALA A 109 -9.02 -4.00 -8.82
C ALA A 109 -7.72 -3.69 -9.59
N ALA A 110 -6.80 -2.94 -8.96
CA ALA A 110 -5.50 -2.64 -9.56
C ALA A 110 -4.68 -3.90 -9.85
N TRP A 111 -4.67 -4.86 -8.90
CA TRP A 111 -4.03 -6.15 -9.09
C TRP A 111 -4.65 -6.93 -10.25
N ALA A 112 -5.99 -7.05 -10.30
CA ALA A 112 -6.69 -7.81 -11.33
C ALA A 112 -6.44 -7.22 -12.74
N ILE A 113 -6.51 -5.90 -12.88
CA ILE A 113 -6.24 -5.20 -14.15
C ILE A 113 -4.80 -5.46 -14.61
N THR A 114 -3.84 -5.33 -13.69
CA THR A 114 -2.42 -5.56 -13.99
C THR A 114 -2.15 -7.01 -14.35
N PHE A 115 -2.78 -7.96 -13.65
CA PHE A 115 -2.64 -9.39 -13.91
C PHE A 115 -3.24 -9.80 -15.27
N VAL A 116 -4.43 -9.30 -15.61
CA VAL A 116 -5.04 -9.53 -16.95
C VAL A 116 -4.15 -8.93 -18.05
N GLY A 117 -3.58 -7.75 -17.82
CA GLY A 117 -2.61 -7.14 -18.73
C GLY A 117 -1.38 -8.01 -18.97
N LEU A 118 -0.83 -8.60 -17.90
CA LEU A 118 0.28 -9.55 -17.99
C LEU A 118 -0.08 -10.78 -18.82
N LEU A 119 -1.22 -11.41 -18.54
CA LEU A 119 -1.67 -12.60 -19.29
C LEU A 119 -1.82 -12.30 -20.78
N LYS A 120 -2.46 -11.18 -21.14
CA LYS A 120 -2.58 -10.76 -22.54
C LYS A 120 -1.22 -10.55 -23.20
N SER A 121 -0.28 -9.92 -22.52
CA SER A 121 1.08 -9.70 -23.02
C SER A 121 1.81 -11.02 -23.30
N LEU A 122 1.70 -11.99 -22.40
CA LEU A 122 2.30 -13.32 -22.55
C LEU A 122 1.68 -14.10 -23.72
N LEU A 123 0.36 -14.03 -23.88
CA LEU A 123 -0.34 -14.68 -25.01
C LEU A 123 0.12 -14.11 -26.36
N ILE A 124 0.24 -12.79 -26.48
CA ILE A 124 0.72 -12.15 -27.71
C ILE A 124 2.15 -12.60 -28.03
N LEU A 125 3.02 -12.65 -27.04
CA LEU A 125 4.41 -13.11 -27.22
C LEU A 125 4.50 -14.58 -27.61
N SER A 126 3.64 -15.43 -27.08
CA SER A 126 3.61 -16.86 -27.42
C SER A 126 3.12 -17.12 -28.86
N VAL A 127 2.19 -16.31 -29.35
CA VAL A 127 1.70 -16.40 -30.74
C VAL A 127 2.73 -15.84 -31.72
N ALA A 128 3.43 -14.76 -31.38
CA ALA A 128 4.46 -14.15 -32.23
C ALA A 128 5.73 -15.00 -32.39
N ARG A 129 5.93 -16.02 -31.55
CA ARG A 129 7.06 -16.95 -31.61
C ARG A 129 6.77 -18.24 -32.41
N ARG A 130 5.55 -18.42 -32.87
CA ARG A 130 5.14 -19.52 -33.79
C ARG A 130 5.12 -19.03 -35.23
#